data_1b8a6c4bbf577ada9d5f23edb1badd44
#
_entry.id   1b8a6c4bbf577ada9d5f23edb1badd44
#
_cell.length_a   1.000
_cell.length_b   1.000
_cell.length_c   1.000
_cell.angle_alpha   90.00
_cell.angle_beta   90.00
_cell.angle_gamma   90.00
#
_symmetry.space_group_name_H-M   'P 1'
#
loop_
_entity.id
_entity.type
_entity.pdbx_description
1 polymer ?
#
loop_
_entity_poly.entity_id
_entity_poly.type
_entity_poly.pdbx_seq_one_letter_code
_entity_poly.pdbx_strand_id
1 'polypeptide(L)'
;MAGEDEPVLLDCPDHPGWQEWRVPGAFNREVVGRLLVRNEGDGTARTRIFPQPHMANIAGFLHGGIISALADVSLFAGPGVLLGKDIAAAATIELSVQFVGAGKMDEPLDAVVSILRETGRMIFVQGRIVQGENAVAGFSGIVRKITR
;
A
#
# COMPACT_ATOMS: atom_id res chain seq x y z
N MET A 1 3.68 -11.48 23.77
CA MET A 1 3.00 -11.88 22.53
C MET A 1 2.28 -10.68 21.99
N ALA A 2 2.65 -10.24 20.80
CA ALA A 2 1.79 -9.33 20.08
C ALA A 2 0.45 -10.05 19.86
N GLY A 3 -0.64 -9.46 20.29
CA GLY A 3 -1.96 -10.03 20.06
C GLY A 3 -2.21 -10.14 18.55
N GLU A 4 -3.08 -11.07 18.14
CA GLU A 4 -3.46 -11.25 16.72
C GLU A 4 -4.06 -9.97 16.09
N ASP A 5 -4.22 -8.92 16.88
CA ASP A 5 -4.90 -7.68 16.54
C ASP A 5 -3.96 -6.47 16.34
N GLU A 6 -2.65 -6.67 16.34
CA GLU A 6 -1.71 -5.55 16.13
C GLU A 6 -0.98 -5.69 14.78
N PRO A 7 -0.73 -4.56 14.07
CA PRO A 7 0.06 -4.59 12.86
C PRO A 7 1.50 -5.05 13.14
N VAL A 8 2.03 -5.88 12.26
CA VAL A 8 3.38 -6.45 12.43
C VAL A 8 4.15 -6.33 11.13
N LEU A 9 5.42 -5.90 11.24
CA LEU A 9 6.40 -6.01 10.16
C LEU A 9 7.23 -7.27 10.39
N LEU A 10 7.25 -8.15 9.41
CA LEU A 10 7.96 -9.42 9.45
C LEU A 10 9.00 -9.47 8.34
N ASP A 11 10.15 -10.07 8.64
CA ASP A 11 11.11 -10.40 7.61
C ASP A 11 10.51 -11.38 6.60
N CYS A 12 10.92 -11.25 5.35
CA CYS A 12 10.36 -12.01 4.24
C CYS A 12 11.47 -12.80 3.55
N PRO A 13 11.80 -14.03 4.04
CA PRO A 13 12.93 -14.79 3.50
C PRO A 13 12.79 -15.17 2.02
N ASP A 14 11.57 -15.37 1.54
CA ASP A 14 11.25 -15.67 0.14
C ASP A 14 11.31 -14.45 -0.78
N HIS A 15 11.41 -13.25 -0.21
CA HIS A 15 11.57 -11.98 -0.94
C HIS A 15 12.66 -11.14 -0.26
N PRO A 16 13.94 -11.43 -0.48
CA PRO A 16 15.03 -10.70 0.16
C PRO A 16 14.93 -9.19 -0.08
N GLY A 17 15.17 -8.41 0.97
CA GLY A 17 15.07 -6.95 0.92
C GLY A 17 13.67 -6.39 1.17
N TRP A 18 12.65 -7.23 1.25
CA TRP A 18 11.28 -6.86 1.56
C TRP A 18 10.91 -7.28 2.99
N GLN A 19 9.93 -6.58 3.55
CA GLN A 19 9.23 -6.98 4.76
C GLN A 19 7.76 -7.21 4.44
N GLU A 20 7.14 -8.14 5.14
CA GLU A 20 5.68 -8.33 5.05
C GLU A 20 5.00 -7.48 6.12
N TRP A 21 4.03 -6.68 5.69
CA TRP A 21 3.21 -5.89 6.59
C TRP A 21 1.87 -6.58 6.77
N ARG A 22 1.66 -7.13 7.95
CA ARG A 22 0.40 -7.75 8.34
C ARG A 22 -0.40 -6.77 9.17
N VAL A 23 -1.56 -6.43 8.68
CA VAL A 23 -2.50 -5.55 9.37
C VAL A 23 -3.76 -6.34 9.66
N PRO A 24 -4.26 -6.28 10.91
CA PRO A 24 -5.51 -6.94 11.27
C PRO A 24 -6.66 -6.45 10.40
N GLY A 25 -7.65 -7.30 10.24
CA GLY A 25 -8.86 -7.00 9.54
C GLY A 25 -9.11 -7.89 8.32
N ALA A 26 -10.36 -8.27 8.17
CA ALA A 26 -10.78 -9.22 7.13
C ALA A 26 -10.54 -8.66 5.72
N PHE A 27 -10.74 -7.36 5.51
CA PHE A 27 -10.54 -6.76 4.19
C PHE A 27 -9.09 -6.90 3.73
N ASN A 28 -8.12 -6.55 4.58
CA ASN A 28 -6.70 -6.66 4.23
C ASN A 28 -6.31 -8.13 4.00
N ARG A 29 -6.75 -9.01 4.87
CA ARG A 29 -6.42 -10.44 4.79
C ARG A 29 -7.04 -11.13 3.58
N GLU A 30 -8.31 -10.87 3.32
CA GLU A 30 -9.09 -11.63 2.33
C GLU A 30 -9.15 -10.98 0.96
N VAL A 31 -9.12 -9.64 0.90
CA VAL A 31 -9.25 -8.89 -0.35
C VAL A 31 -7.88 -8.48 -0.89
N VAL A 32 -7.08 -7.81 -0.07
CA VAL A 32 -5.76 -7.32 -0.47
C VAL A 32 -4.73 -8.46 -0.50
N GLY A 33 -4.78 -9.34 0.49
CA GLY A 33 -3.85 -10.45 0.63
C GLY A 33 -2.49 -10.02 1.16
N ARG A 34 -1.46 -10.73 0.74
CA ARG A 34 -0.09 -10.49 1.19
C ARG A 34 0.41 -9.14 0.71
N LEU A 35 0.89 -8.32 1.64
CA LEU A 35 1.45 -7.00 1.34
C LEU A 35 2.91 -6.96 1.77
N LEU A 36 3.79 -6.70 0.81
CA LEU A 36 5.20 -6.47 1.05
C LEU A 36 5.50 -4.97 1.02
N VAL A 37 6.48 -4.55 1.81
CA VAL A 37 6.88 -3.15 1.88
C VAL A 37 8.41 -3.05 1.94
N ARG A 38 8.94 -2.00 1.32
CA ARG A 38 10.38 -1.74 1.27
C ARG A 38 10.65 -0.25 1.21
N ASN A 39 11.63 0.21 2.01
CA ASN A 39 12.19 1.55 1.84
C ASN A 39 13.18 1.51 0.67
N GLU A 40 12.96 2.34 -0.34
CA GLU A 40 13.83 2.38 -1.53
C GLU A 40 15.14 3.13 -1.30
N GLY A 41 15.26 3.88 -0.21
CA GLY A 41 16.47 4.63 0.13
C GLY A 41 16.61 5.99 -0.55
N ASP A 42 15.65 6.37 -1.39
CA ASP A 42 15.63 7.61 -2.18
C ASP A 42 14.51 8.57 -1.75
N GLY A 43 13.95 8.38 -0.56
CA GLY A 43 12.80 9.14 -0.07
C GLY A 43 11.46 8.54 -0.47
N THR A 44 11.45 7.41 -1.18
CA THR A 44 10.24 6.67 -1.52
C THR A 44 10.18 5.33 -0.81
N ALA A 45 8.98 4.81 -0.63
CA ALA A 45 8.73 3.45 -0.21
C ALA A 45 7.95 2.72 -1.30
N ARG A 46 8.16 1.42 -1.40
CA ARG A 46 7.46 0.57 -2.36
C ARG A 46 6.64 -0.46 -1.58
N THR A 47 5.39 -0.61 -1.99
CA THR A 47 4.51 -1.67 -1.52
C THR A 47 4.18 -2.59 -2.67
N ARG A 48 3.90 -3.87 -2.38
CA ARG A 48 3.62 -4.87 -3.41
C ARG A 48 2.52 -5.80 -2.97
N ILE A 49 1.57 -6.03 -3.86
CA ILE A 49 0.59 -7.11 -3.73
C ILE A 49 0.70 -8.04 -4.94
N PHE A 50 0.16 -9.26 -4.76
CA PHE A 50 0.21 -10.30 -5.79
C PHE A 50 -1.20 -10.55 -6.30
N PRO A 51 -1.45 -10.37 -7.62
CA PRO A 51 -2.77 -10.60 -8.18
C PRO A 51 -3.31 -11.99 -7.87
N GLN A 52 -4.56 -12.04 -7.46
CA GLN A 52 -5.31 -13.26 -7.17
C GLN A 52 -6.58 -13.28 -8.03
N PRO A 53 -7.16 -14.45 -8.33
CA PRO A 53 -8.32 -14.54 -9.22
C PRO A 53 -9.49 -13.63 -8.86
N HIS A 54 -9.76 -13.43 -7.56
CA HIS A 54 -10.87 -12.57 -7.09
C HIS A 54 -10.63 -11.08 -7.36
N MET A 55 -9.43 -10.68 -7.75
CA MET A 55 -9.07 -9.28 -8.03
C MET A 55 -9.35 -8.87 -9.48
N ALA A 56 -9.75 -9.83 -10.35
CA ALA A 56 -9.98 -9.56 -11.75
C ALA A 56 -11.33 -8.88 -12.00
N ASN A 57 -11.35 -7.96 -12.96
CA ASN A 57 -12.60 -7.42 -13.50
C ASN A 57 -13.14 -8.32 -14.62
N ILE A 58 -14.27 -7.94 -15.22
CA ILE A 58 -14.92 -8.71 -16.28
C ILE A 58 -14.08 -8.85 -17.55
N ALA A 59 -13.11 -7.97 -17.76
CA ALA A 59 -12.20 -8.01 -18.92
C ALA A 59 -10.91 -8.80 -18.64
N GLY A 60 -10.74 -9.34 -17.43
CA GLY A 60 -9.56 -10.12 -17.07
C GLY A 60 -8.35 -9.30 -16.63
N PHE A 61 -8.54 -8.02 -16.32
CA PHE A 61 -7.50 -7.14 -15.74
C PHE A 61 -7.78 -6.90 -14.25
N LEU A 62 -6.81 -6.32 -13.56
CA LEU A 62 -6.99 -5.93 -12.17
C LEU A 62 -8.14 -4.92 -12.03
N HIS A 63 -9.06 -5.21 -11.12
CA HIS A 63 -10.21 -4.34 -10.85
C HIS A 63 -9.75 -3.02 -10.24
N GLY A 64 -10.37 -1.91 -10.65
CA GLY A 64 -10.08 -0.58 -10.10
C GLY A 64 -10.22 -0.50 -8.58
N GLY A 65 -11.13 -1.29 -8.01
CA GLY A 65 -11.27 -1.41 -6.55
C GLY A 65 -10.03 -1.97 -5.86
N ILE A 66 -9.34 -2.93 -6.47
CA ILE A 66 -8.07 -3.47 -5.95
C ILE A 66 -6.94 -2.45 -6.09
N ILE A 67 -6.87 -1.76 -7.22
CA ILE A 67 -5.89 -0.70 -7.45
C ILE A 67 -6.07 0.40 -6.39
N SER A 68 -7.32 0.80 -6.14
CA SER A 68 -7.64 1.78 -5.09
C SER A 68 -7.35 1.26 -3.68
N ALA A 69 -7.57 -0.03 -3.42
CA ALA A 69 -7.23 -0.66 -2.14
C ALA A 69 -5.72 -0.64 -1.89
N LEU A 70 -4.91 -0.94 -2.91
CA LEU A 70 -3.45 -0.83 -2.80
C LEU A 70 -3.03 0.61 -2.54
N ALA A 71 -3.61 1.58 -3.24
CA ALA A 71 -3.35 2.99 -2.99
C ALA A 71 -3.64 3.36 -1.53
N ASP A 72 -4.80 2.95 -1.03
CA ASP A 72 -5.23 3.25 0.35
C ASP A 72 -4.30 2.64 1.40
N VAL A 73 -4.01 1.35 1.32
CA VAL A 73 -3.13 0.71 2.31
C VAL A 73 -1.70 1.26 2.23
N SER A 74 -1.27 1.72 1.06
CA SER A 74 0.04 2.32 0.86
C SER A 74 0.18 3.71 1.52
N LEU A 75 -0.93 4.39 1.80
CA LEU A 75 -0.92 5.61 2.60
C LEU A 75 -0.45 5.38 4.04
N PHE A 76 -0.53 4.15 4.52
CA PHE A 76 -0.11 3.73 5.87
C PHE A 76 1.24 3.02 5.82
N ALA A 77 1.36 1.99 5.00
CA ALA A 77 2.56 1.17 4.92
C ALA A 77 3.78 1.97 4.43
N GLY A 78 3.61 2.82 3.43
CA GLY A 78 4.68 3.63 2.89
C GLY A 78 5.24 4.64 3.90
N PRO A 79 4.43 5.56 4.42
CA PRO A 79 4.87 6.49 5.46
C PRO A 79 5.37 5.79 6.72
N GLY A 80 4.78 4.68 7.12
CA GLY A 80 5.26 3.90 8.27
C GLY A 80 6.72 3.49 8.13
N VAL A 81 7.09 2.98 6.97
CA VAL A 81 8.47 2.59 6.66
C VAL A 81 9.39 3.81 6.52
N LEU A 82 8.93 4.87 5.86
CA LEU A 82 9.71 6.09 5.66
C LEU A 82 9.97 6.85 6.96
N LEU A 83 9.00 6.86 7.86
CA LEU A 83 9.10 7.55 9.15
C LEU A 83 9.66 6.65 10.26
N GLY A 84 9.76 5.34 10.02
CA GLY A 84 10.21 4.38 11.02
C GLY A 84 9.28 4.26 12.21
N LYS A 85 7.97 4.43 12.01
CA LYS A 85 6.96 4.34 13.07
C LYS A 85 5.65 3.76 12.56
N ASP A 86 4.90 3.15 13.47
CA ASP A 86 3.58 2.61 13.15
C ASP A 86 2.55 3.74 13.07
N ILE A 87 1.85 3.81 11.94
CA ILE A 87 0.75 4.75 11.71
C ILE A 87 -0.56 4.02 11.34
N ALA A 88 -0.63 2.70 11.54
CA ALA A 88 -1.80 1.91 11.17
C ALA A 88 -3.09 2.33 11.89
N ALA A 89 -2.97 2.97 13.06
CA ALA A 89 -4.12 3.50 13.79
C ALA A 89 -4.66 4.82 13.20
N ALA A 90 -4.02 5.38 12.17
CA ALA A 90 -4.48 6.59 11.51
C ALA A 90 -5.73 6.31 10.63
N ALA A 91 -6.34 7.35 10.11
CA ALA A 91 -7.52 7.25 9.25
C ALA A 91 -7.31 7.98 7.93
N THR A 92 -7.69 7.36 6.83
CA THR A 92 -7.75 8.02 5.52
C THR A 92 -8.87 9.05 5.53
N ILE A 93 -8.56 10.29 5.22
CA ILE A 93 -9.56 11.35 5.06
C ILE A 93 -9.76 11.78 3.62
N GLU A 94 -8.80 11.49 2.76
CA GLU A 94 -8.93 11.72 1.33
C GLU A 94 -8.07 10.72 0.57
N LEU A 95 -8.61 10.19 -0.53
CA LEU A 95 -7.89 9.38 -1.50
C LEU A 95 -8.39 9.75 -2.89
N SER A 96 -7.49 10.19 -3.75
CA SER A 96 -7.76 10.47 -5.15
C SER A 96 -6.92 9.54 -6.02
N VAL A 97 -7.57 8.78 -6.90
CA VAL A 97 -6.91 7.83 -7.79
C VAL A 97 -7.25 8.16 -9.23
N GLN A 98 -6.25 8.27 -10.06
CA GLN A 98 -6.42 8.44 -11.50
C GLN A 98 -5.90 7.19 -12.20
N PHE A 99 -6.79 6.47 -12.88
CA PHE A 99 -6.45 5.25 -13.62
C PHE A 99 -5.94 5.63 -15.00
N VAL A 100 -4.72 5.22 -15.33
CA VAL A 100 -4.06 5.59 -16.58
C VAL A 100 -3.69 4.40 -17.46
N GLY A 101 -3.77 3.18 -16.93
CA GLY A 101 -3.47 1.96 -17.67
C GLY A 101 -4.12 0.73 -17.05
N ALA A 102 -4.15 -0.36 -17.80
CA ALA A 102 -4.68 -1.64 -17.33
C ALA A 102 -3.65 -2.34 -16.44
N GLY A 103 -4.10 -2.87 -15.31
CA GLY A 103 -3.27 -3.75 -14.47
C GLY A 103 -3.40 -5.20 -14.90
N LYS A 104 -2.27 -5.86 -15.13
CA LYS A 104 -2.22 -7.25 -15.55
C LYS A 104 -2.30 -8.21 -14.36
N MET A 105 -2.91 -9.38 -14.59
CA MET A 105 -3.07 -10.40 -13.56
C MET A 105 -1.85 -11.29 -13.37
N ASP A 106 -0.88 -11.24 -14.25
CA ASP A 106 0.31 -12.12 -14.26
C ASP A 106 1.58 -11.46 -13.72
N GLU A 107 1.48 -10.24 -13.20
CA GLU A 107 2.60 -9.49 -12.65
C GLU A 107 2.23 -8.92 -11.28
N PRO A 108 3.19 -8.79 -10.34
CA PRO A 108 2.95 -8.04 -9.10
C PRO A 108 2.52 -6.61 -9.38
N LEU A 109 1.69 -6.07 -8.50
CA LEU A 109 1.26 -4.68 -8.54
C LEU A 109 1.97 -3.92 -7.42
N ASP A 110 2.68 -2.86 -7.78
CA ASP A 110 3.45 -2.06 -6.85
C ASP A 110 2.87 -0.65 -6.71
N ALA A 111 2.95 -0.11 -5.50
CA ALA A 111 2.78 1.32 -5.28
C ALA A 111 4.11 1.91 -4.85
N VAL A 112 4.49 3.04 -5.46
CA VAL A 112 5.68 3.80 -5.07
C VAL A 112 5.20 5.12 -4.48
N VAL A 113 5.45 5.34 -3.21
CA VAL A 113 4.91 6.48 -2.47
C VAL A 113 6.00 7.37 -1.90
N SER A 114 5.70 8.65 -1.82
CA SER A 114 6.50 9.64 -1.11
C SER A 114 5.61 10.49 -0.20
N ILE A 115 6.20 11.03 0.85
CA ILE A 115 5.54 11.97 1.75
C ILE A 115 5.77 13.37 1.22
N LEU A 116 4.68 14.08 0.85
CA LEU A 116 4.77 15.50 0.52
C LEU A 116 5.02 16.34 1.75
N ARG A 117 4.32 16.06 2.82
CA ARG A 117 4.44 16.75 4.09
C ARG A 117 3.87 15.92 5.23
N GLU A 118 4.55 15.96 6.37
CA GLU A 118 4.04 15.50 7.64
C GLU A 118 3.82 16.72 8.54
N THR A 119 2.65 16.82 9.16
CA THR A 119 2.35 17.79 10.22
C THR A 119 2.12 17.05 11.54
N GLY A 120 1.82 17.75 12.60
CA GLY A 120 1.45 17.12 13.88
C GLY A 120 0.24 16.20 13.77
N ARG A 121 -0.69 16.46 12.84
CA ARG A 121 -1.96 15.72 12.72
C ARG A 121 -2.14 14.98 11.41
N MET A 122 -1.46 15.38 10.36
CA MET A 122 -1.70 14.92 9.00
C MET A 122 -0.44 14.41 8.34
N ILE A 123 -0.61 13.46 7.42
CA ILE A 123 0.42 13.04 6.48
C ILE A 123 -0.16 13.17 5.07
N PHE A 124 0.49 13.97 4.24
CA PHE A 124 0.14 14.17 2.84
C PHE A 124 1.02 13.28 1.99
N VAL A 125 0.41 12.37 1.24
CA VAL A 125 1.10 11.31 0.49
C VAL A 125 0.75 11.41 -0.98
N GLN A 126 1.72 11.14 -1.83
CA GLN A 126 1.49 10.94 -3.26
C GLN A 126 2.20 9.68 -3.73
N GLY A 127 1.70 9.09 -4.80
CA GLY A 127 2.30 7.88 -5.32
C GLY A 127 1.84 7.51 -6.72
N ARG A 128 2.45 6.44 -7.21
CA ARG A 128 2.12 5.80 -8.48
C ARG A 128 1.91 4.33 -8.25
N ILE A 129 0.97 3.75 -8.99
CA ILE A 129 0.77 2.30 -9.07
C ILE A 129 1.37 1.85 -10.39
N VAL A 130 2.26 0.88 -10.32
CA VAL A 130 3.06 0.44 -11.47
C VAL A 130 3.16 -1.07 -11.54
N GLN A 131 3.39 -1.58 -12.75
CA GLN A 131 3.85 -2.95 -13.00
C GLN A 131 5.11 -2.85 -13.86
N GLY A 132 6.27 -3.10 -13.25
CA GLY A 132 7.54 -2.77 -13.89
C GLY A 132 7.61 -1.28 -14.20
N GLU A 133 7.80 -0.94 -15.48
CA GLU A 133 7.84 0.45 -15.97
C GLU A 133 6.46 0.98 -16.40
N ASN A 134 5.43 0.12 -16.45
CA ASN A 134 4.10 0.50 -16.88
C ASN A 134 3.32 1.19 -15.75
N ALA A 135 2.89 2.42 -16.00
CA ALA A 135 2.02 3.14 -15.10
C ALA A 135 0.58 2.61 -15.19
N VAL A 136 0.01 2.23 -14.06
CA VAL A 136 -1.38 1.78 -13.95
C VAL A 136 -2.26 2.88 -13.37
N ALA A 137 -1.78 3.60 -12.37
CA ALA A 137 -2.51 4.70 -11.76
C ALA A 137 -1.55 5.71 -11.11
N GLY A 138 -2.03 6.93 -10.95
CA GLY A 138 -1.45 7.91 -10.05
C GLY A 138 -2.42 8.15 -8.89
N PHE A 139 -1.92 8.51 -7.71
CA PHE A 139 -2.77 8.80 -6.58
C PHE A 139 -2.16 9.79 -5.62
N SER A 140 -3.02 10.42 -4.84
CA SER A 140 -2.66 11.20 -3.67
C SER A 140 -3.65 10.93 -2.56
N GLY A 141 -3.22 11.10 -1.33
CA GLY A 141 -4.08 10.88 -0.19
C GLY A 141 -3.62 11.66 1.02
N ILE A 142 -4.53 11.78 1.98
CA ILE A 142 -4.29 12.44 3.26
C ILE A 142 -4.71 11.48 4.36
N VAL A 143 -3.80 11.28 5.28
CA VAL A 143 -4.03 10.45 6.46
C VAL A 143 -4.03 11.35 7.69
N ARG A 144 -5.03 11.18 8.53
CA ARG A 144 -5.09 11.82 9.84
C ARG A 144 -4.53 10.88 10.89
N LYS A 145 -3.49 11.34 11.59
CA LYS A 145 -2.96 10.61 12.74
C LYS A 145 -3.98 10.59 13.85
N ILE A 146 -4.17 9.43 14.46
CA ILE A 146 -4.97 9.31 15.67
C ILE A 146 -4.03 9.45 16.85
N THR A 147 -4.22 10.52 17.63
CA THR A 147 -3.54 10.69 18.91
C THR A 147 -4.28 9.84 19.93
N ARG A 148 -3.53 8.91 20.53
CA ARG A 148 -3.98 8.19 21.72
C ARG A 148 -3.68 9.00 22.99
#